data_0ae67317ce16de296bb1ae89bad72c17
#
_entry.id   0ae67317ce16de296bb1ae89bad72c17
#
_cell.length_a   1.000
_cell.length_b   1.000
_cell.length_c   1.000
_cell.angle_alpha   90.00
_cell.angle_beta   90.00
_cell.angle_gamma   90.00
#
_symmetry.space_group_name_H-M   'P 1'
#
loop_
_entity.id
_entity.type
_entity.pdbx_description
1 polymer ?
#
loop_
_entity_poly.entity_id
_entity_poly.type
_entity_poly.pdbx_seq_one_letter_code
_entity_poly.pdbx_strand_id
1 'polypeptide(L)'
;MIKNKLLFIYTLIFFFFSNSINSQININKISKQVKTQFPSENKVKTNPLNNDEVIKGLKEALSIGVVKGTEKASAVGGFLKNDLIRIPFPPEAKNVRDKAMQWGLDRKVEKFEQTLNEAAEEACKTASPIFIDAIKNINVTDGIKILKGNDNAATIFLGKLGFYMVRYFINIYLRINRI
;
A
#
# COMPACT_ATOMS: atom_id res chain seq x y z
N MET A 1 -4.64 -25.17 15.53
CA MET A 1 -5.49 -23.97 15.45
C MET A 1 -4.82 -22.75 14.85
N ILE A 2 -3.51 -22.56 14.94
CA ILE A 2 -2.75 -21.43 14.40
C ILE A 2 -2.57 -21.54 12.87
N LYS A 3 -2.40 -22.74 12.32
CA LYS A 3 -2.19 -23.00 10.88
C LYS A 3 -3.33 -22.47 9.98
N ASN A 4 -4.59 -22.61 10.43
CA ASN A 4 -5.73 -22.17 9.63
C ASN A 4 -5.91 -20.64 9.64
N LYS A 5 -5.48 -19.95 10.70
CA LYS A 5 -5.54 -18.49 10.77
C LYS A 5 -4.55 -17.82 9.80
N LEU A 6 -3.36 -18.42 9.66
CA LEU A 6 -2.33 -17.91 8.74
C LEU A 6 -2.77 -18.09 7.28
N LEU A 7 -3.34 -19.22 6.93
CA LEU A 7 -3.84 -19.48 5.58
C LEU A 7 -4.96 -18.50 5.19
N PHE A 8 -5.83 -18.15 6.14
CA PHE A 8 -6.91 -17.18 5.93
C PHE A 8 -6.38 -15.78 5.69
N ILE A 9 -5.31 -15.38 6.39
CA ILE A 9 -4.63 -14.10 6.19
C ILE A 9 -3.99 -14.03 4.80
N TYR A 10 -3.36 -15.11 4.34
CA TYR A 10 -2.73 -15.17 3.02
C TYR A 10 -3.75 -15.15 1.87
N THR A 11 -4.88 -15.82 2.00
CA THR A 11 -5.96 -15.76 0.99
C THR A 11 -6.59 -14.37 0.94
N LEU A 12 -6.72 -13.70 2.08
CA LEU A 12 -7.24 -12.34 2.17
C LEU A 12 -6.30 -11.34 1.48
N ILE A 13 -4.99 -11.44 1.72
CA ILE A 13 -3.97 -10.59 1.08
C ILE A 13 -3.95 -10.82 -0.44
N PHE A 14 -4.07 -12.06 -0.89
CA PHE A 14 -4.13 -12.41 -2.32
C PHE A 14 -5.35 -11.81 -3.01
N PHE A 15 -6.51 -11.80 -2.34
CA PHE A 15 -7.75 -11.24 -2.87
C PHE A 15 -7.70 -9.72 -3.01
N PHE A 16 -7.03 -9.02 -2.07
CA PHE A 16 -6.87 -7.57 -2.10
C PHE A 16 -5.98 -7.07 -3.24
N PHE A 17 -4.96 -7.84 -3.61
CA PHE A 17 -4.07 -7.44 -4.72
C PHE A 17 -4.67 -7.70 -6.12
N SER A 18 -5.74 -8.48 -6.23
CA SER A 18 -6.38 -8.80 -7.51
C SER A 18 -7.38 -7.72 -7.98
N ASN A 19 -7.84 -6.86 -7.10
CA ASN A 19 -8.74 -5.77 -7.46
C ASN A 19 -7.92 -4.52 -7.78
N SER A 20 -7.85 -4.17 -9.06
CA SER A 20 -7.30 -2.90 -9.54
C SER A 20 -8.05 -1.76 -8.88
N ILE A 21 -7.40 -1.11 -7.90
CA ILE A 21 -7.95 0.08 -7.26
C ILE A 21 -7.91 1.22 -8.27
N ASN A 22 -9.03 1.46 -8.95
CA ASN A 22 -9.28 2.69 -9.69
C ASN A 22 -9.61 3.81 -8.68
N SER A 23 -8.65 4.12 -7.81
CA SER A 23 -8.70 5.33 -7.00
C SER A 23 -8.20 6.49 -7.85
N GLN A 24 -9.11 7.17 -8.52
CA GLN A 24 -8.80 8.46 -9.16
C GLN A 24 -8.64 9.52 -8.07
N ILE A 25 -7.42 9.65 -7.56
CA ILE A 25 -7.02 10.80 -6.74
C ILE A 25 -7.05 12.01 -7.66
N ASN A 26 -7.91 12.98 -7.37
CA ASN A 26 -8.00 14.22 -8.13
C ASN A 26 -6.77 15.10 -7.85
N ILE A 27 -5.71 14.88 -8.65
CA ILE A 27 -4.39 15.52 -8.53
C ILE A 27 -4.46 17.03 -8.70
N ASN A 28 -5.49 17.54 -9.40
CA ASN A 28 -5.66 18.99 -9.59
C ASN A 28 -5.91 19.77 -8.29
N LYS A 29 -6.40 19.11 -7.23
CA LYS A 29 -6.60 19.72 -5.91
C LYS A 29 -5.31 19.75 -5.09
N ILE A 30 -4.43 18.78 -5.29
CA ILE A 30 -3.14 18.66 -4.59
C ILE A 30 -2.11 19.60 -5.24
N SER A 31 -2.10 19.73 -6.57
CA SER A 31 -1.16 20.60 -7.28
C SER A 31 -1.36 22.09 -6.98
N LYS A 32 -2.59 22.51 -6.64
CA LYS A 32 -2.85 23.89 -6.19
C LYS A 32 -2.32 24.16 -4.79
N GLN A 33 -2.36 23.18 -3.88
CA GLN A 33 -1.85 23.35 -2.51
C GLN A 33 -0.31 23.30 -2.43
N VAL A 34 0.33 22.52 -3.31
CA VAL A 34 1.80 22.44 -3.36
C VAL A 34 2.41 23.71 -3.92
N LYS A 35 1.77 24.37 -4.90
CA LYS A 35 2.26 25.65 -5.47
C LYS A 35 2.27 26.81 -4.48
N THR A 36 1.48 26.78 -3.41
CA THR A 36 1.43 27.84 -2.39
C THR A 36 2.47 27.68 -1.28
N GLN A 37 3.11 26.53 -1.15
CA GLN A 37 4.12 26.27 -0.10
C GLN A 37 5.58 26.34 -0.55
N PHE A 38 5.84 26.43 -1.85
CA PHE A 38 7.19 26.63 -2.37
C PHE A 38 7.23 27.87 -3.24
N PRO A 39 7.65 29.04 -2.69
CA PRO A 39 7.91 30.21 -3.51
C PRO A 39 9.04 29.86 -4.48
N SER A 40 8.71 29.86 -5.76
CA SER A 40 9.67 29.68 -6.83
C SER A 40 10.45 31.01 -6.98
N GLU A 41 11.59 31.10 -6.30
CA GLU A 41 12.64 32.06 -6.70
C GLU A 41 13.97 31.61 -6.09
N ASN A 42 14.68 30.83 -6.87
CA ASN A 42 16.14 31.00 -7.03
C ASN A 42 16.51 30.30 -8.34
N LYS A 43 16.92 31.09 -9.34
CA LYS A 43 17.62 30.61 -10.52
C LYS A 43 18.94 29.97 -10.06
N VAL A 44 18.89 28.78 -9.56
CA VAL A 44 20.07 27.94 -9.41
C VAL A 44 20.54 27.65 -10.84
N LYS A 45 21.75 28.03 -11.17
CA LYS A 45 22.43 27.59 -12.39
C LYS A 45 22.48 26.08 -12.32
N THR A 46 21.51 25.39 -12.94
CA THR A 46 21.44 23.94 -12.99
C THR A 46 22.50 23.48 -13.98
N ASN A 47 23.63 23.02 -13.45
CA ASN A 47 24.34 21.95 -14.15
C ASN A 47 23.32 20.83 -14.39
N PRO A 48 23.27 20.23 -15.59
CA PRO A 48 22.36 19.09 -15.83
C PRO A 48 22.65 18.02 -14.77
N LEU A 49 21.66 17.75 -13.91
CA LEU A 49 21.78 16.74 -12.88
C LEU A 49 22.17 15.42 -13.53
N ASN A 50 23.21 14.79 -12.99
CA ASN A 50 23.60 13.46 -13.40
C ASN A 50 22.45 12.48 -13.09
N ASN A 51 22.22 11.50 -13.94
CA ASN A 51 21.18 10.48 -13.75
C ASN A 51 21.26 9.84 -12.35
N ASP A 52 22.45 9.63 -11.81
CA ASP A 52 22.62 9.05 -10.46
C ASP A 52 22.10 9.96 -9.35
N GLU A 53 22.28 11.28 -9.47
CA GLU A 53 21.75 12.25 -8.51
C GLU A 53 20.22 12.31 -8.56
N VAL A 54 19.64 12.25 -9.77
CA VAL A 54 18.20 12.21 -9.97
C VAL A 54 17.60 10.92 -9.37
N ILE A 55 18.24 9.78 -9.59
CA ILE A 55 17.79 8.50 -9.01
C ILE A 55 17.93 8.48 -7.50
N LYS A 56 19.00 9.08 -6.95
CA LYS A 56 19.16 9.23 -5.50
C LYS A 56 18.01 10.04 -4.90
N GLY A 57 17.68 11.19 -5.50
CA GLY A 57 16.54 12.01 -5.07
C GLY A 57 15.21 11.28 -5.17
N LEU A 58 14.99 10.51 -6.25
CA LEU A 58 13.79 9.67 -6.40
C LEU A 58 13.68 8.63 -5.28
N LYS A 59 14.76 7.91 -4.98
CA LYS A 59 14.79 6.92 -3.89
C LYS A 59 14.47 7.55 -2.54
N GLU A 60 15.03 8.71 -2.27
CA GLU A 60 14.78 9.45 -1.03
C GLU A 60 13.31 9.87 -0.93
N ALA A 61 12.75 10.46 -1.99
CA ALA A 61 11.35 10.87 -2.04
C ALA A 61 10.40 9.69 -1.84
N LEU A 62 10.64 8.56 -2.52
CA LEU A 62 9.85 7.35 -2.38
C LEU A 62 9.96 6.76 -0.96
N SER A 63 11.15 6.76 -0.38
CA SER A 63 11.38 6.26 0.99
C SER A 63 10.61 7.09 2.02
N ILE A 64 10.69 8.42 1.91
CA ILE A 64 9.92 9.34 2.78
C ILE A 64 8.41 9.09 2.60
N GLY A 65 7.95 8.94 1.37
CA GLY A 65 6.55 8.67 1.04
C GLY A 65 6.06 7.36 1.67
N VAL A 66 6.83 6.28 1.57
CA VAL A 66 6.50 4.98 2.17
C VAL A 66 6.47 5.08 3.69
N VAL A 67 7.47 5.68 4.33
CA VAL A 67 7.50 5.84 5.80
C VAL A 67 6.27 6.60 6.27
N LYS A 68 6.02 7.79 5.73
CA LYS A 68 4.86 8.62 6.13
C LYS A 68 3.51 7.95 5.82
N GLY A 69 3.41 7.27 4.69
CA GLY A 69 2.20 6.55 4.29
C GLY A 69 1.91 5.38 5.22
N THR A 70 2.91 4.56 5.51
CA THR A 70 2.76 3.41 6.40
C THR A 70 2.55 3.80 7.85
N GLU A 71 3.18 4.87 8.35
CA GLU A 71 2.91 5.43 9.68
C GLU A 71 1.44 5.82 9.85
N LYS A 72 0.87 6.54 8.87
CA LYS A 72 -0.54 6.93 8.90
C LYS A 72 -1.48 5.74 8.79
N ALA A 73 -1.19 4.80 7.89
CA ALA A 73 -2.02 3.64 7.66
C ALA A 73 -1.97 2.65 8.84
N SER A 74 -0.81 2.48 9.50
CA SER A 74 -0.63 1.58 10.63
C SER A 74 -1.04 2.15 11.98
N ALA A 75 -1.42 3.42 12.04
CA ALA A 75 -1.95 4.01 13.27
C ALA A 75 -3.29 3.37 13.64
N VAL A 76 -3.66 3.40 14.92
CA VAL A 76 -4.94 2.87 15.39
C VAL A 76 -6.12 3.58 14.73
N GLY A 77 -6.90 2.84 13.97
CA GLY A 77 -7.98 3.36 13.13
C GLY A 77 -7.50 3.99 11.82
N GLY A 78 -6.24 3.81 11.44
CA GLY A 78 -5.66 4.33 10.21
C GLY A 78 -6.39 3.85 8.96
N PHE A 79 -6.90 2.60 8.98
CA PHE A 79 -7.79 2.07 7.94
C PHE A 79 -9.26 2.33 8.28
N LEU A 80 -9.72 1.91 9.46
CA LEU A 80 -11.15 1.92 9.81
C LEU A 80 -11.77 3.32 9.76
N LYS A 81 -11.04 4.34 10.18
CA LYS A 81 -11.50 5.75 10.24
C LYS A 81 -11.14 6.56 9.00
N ASN A 82 -10.59 5.93 7.98
CA ASN A 82 -10.19 6.59 6.74
C ASN A 82 -11.02 6.06 5.57
N ASP A 83 -11.99 6.84 5.13
CA ASP A 83 -12.92 6.45 4.07
C ASP A 83 -12.24 6.12 2.73
N LEU A 84 -11.00 6.59 2.50
CA LEU A 84 -10.26 6.34 1.27
C LEU A 84 -9.64 4.94 1.23
N ILE A 85 -9.31 4.36 2.40
CA ILE A 85 -8.60 3.07 2.48
C ILE A 85 -9.30 2.06 3.39
N ARG A 86 -10.41 2.45 4.04
CA ARG A 86 -11.22 1.54 4.85
C ARG A 86 -11.60 0.30 4.04
N ILE A 87 -11.45 -0.85 4.66
CA ILE A 87 -11.86 -2.14 4.11
C ILE A 87 -13.29 -2.41 4.58
N PRO A 88 -14.29 -2.34 3.71
CA PRO A 88 -15.68 -2.65 4.07
C PRO A 88 -15.88 -4.15 4.20
N PHE A 89 -17.05 -4.56 4.67
CA PHE A 89 -17.46 -5.94 4.61
C PHE A 89 -17.43 -6.45 3.15
N PRO A 90 -16.85 -7.65 2.87
CA PRO A 90 -16.67 -8.15 1.52
C PRO A 90 -17.99 -8.18 0.73
N PRO A 91 -18.06 -7.60 -0.47
CA PRO A 91 -19.30 -7.56 -1.26
C PRO A 91 -19.82 -8.97 -1.62
N GLU A 92 -18.93 -9.95 -1.77
CA GLU A 92 -19.26 -11.34 -2.04
C GLU A 92 -19.99 -12.00 -0.87
N ALA A 93 -19.74 -11.52 0.35
CA ALA A 93 -20.37 -12.01 1.58
C ALA A 93 -21.55 -11.14 2.04
N LYS A 94 -22.04 -10.23 1.20
CA LYS A 94 -23.15 -9.32 1.54
C LYS A 94 -24.39 -10.07 2.05
N ASN A 95 -24.76 -11.17 1.39
CA ASN A 95 -25.91 -11.97 1.81
C ASN A 95 -25.75 -12.55 3.23
N VAL A 96 -24.52 -12.91 3.61
CA VAL A 96 -24.19 -13.42 4.95
C VAL A 96 -24.31 -12.28 5.97
N ARG A 97 -23.78 -11.10 5.64
CA ARG A 97 -23.90 -9.90 6.46
C ARG A 97 -25.36 -9.54 6.71
N ASP A 98 -26.15 -9.46 5.64
CA ASP A 98 -27.54 -9.03 5.71
C ASP A 98 -28.39 -10.00 6.55
N LYS A 99 -28.15 -11.33 6.43
CA LYS A 99 -28.77 -12.34 7.30
C LYS A 99 -28.32 -12.22 8.75
N ALA A 100 -27.04 -11.98 9.00
CA ALA A 100 -26.51 -11.80 10.34
C ALA A 100 -27.16 -10.58 11.01
N MET A 101 -27.34 -9.46 10.29
CA MET A 101 -28.03 -8.28 10.77
C MET A 101 -29.51 -8.57 11.07
N GLN A 102 -30.23 -9.29 10.19
CA GLN A 102 -31.59 -9.72 10.42
C GLN A 102 -31.74 -10.58 11.69
N TRP A 103 -30.70 -11.31 12.09
CA TRP A 103 -30.68 -12.12 13.31
C TRP A 103 -30.17 -11.37 14.54
N GLY A 104 -30.00 -10.04 14.45
CA GLY A 104 -29.55 -9.19 15.56
C GLY A 104 -28.05 -9.38 15.88
N LEU A 105 -27.24 -9.83 14.91
CA LEU A 105 -25.81 -10.04 15.09
C LEU A 105 -24.96 -8.84 14.62
N ASP A 106 -25.52 -7.63 14.66
CA ASP A 106 -24.88 -6.38 14.19
C ASP A 106 -23.49 -6.20 14.78
N ARG A 107 -23.34 -6.39 16.09
CA ARG A 107 -22.06 -6.30 16.80
C ARG A 107 -20.99 -7.25 16.26
N LYS A 108 -21.41 -8.42 15.76
CA LYS A 108 -20.47 -9.39 15.17
C LYS A 108 -20.02 -8.93 13.78
N VAL A 109 -20.91 -8.33 13.01
CA VAL A 109 -20.58 -7.74 11.71
C VAL A 109 -19.61 -6.56 11.87
N GLU A 110 -19.90 -5.64 12.80
CA GLU A 110 -19.01 -4.53 13.13
C GLU A 110 -17.64 -5.01 13.61
N LYS A 111 -17.61 -5.99 14.51
CA LYS A 111 -16.35 -6.56 15.02
C LYS A 111 -15.55 -7.24 13.91
N PHE A 112 -16.20 -7.85 12.93
CA PHE A 112 -15.54 -8.44 11.78
C PHE A 112 -14.86 -7.35 10.93
N GLU A 113 -15.58 -6.27 10.57
CA GLU A 113 -14.99 -5.13 9.82
C GLU A 113 -13.84 -4.49 10.59
N GLN A 114 -14.02 -4.28 11.89
CA GLN A 114 -12.97 -3.75 12.75
C GLN A 114 -11.71 -4.64 12.71
N THR A 115 -11.88 -5.94 12.93
CA THR A 115 -10.75 -6.89 12.93
C THR A 115 -10.05 -6.95 11.59
N LEU A 116 -10.78 -6.81 10.48
CA LEU A 116 -10.23 -6.79 9.13
C LEU A 116 -9.33 -5.55 8.93
N ASN A 117 -9.79 -4.39 9.38
CA ASN A 117 -9.04 -3.14 9.27
C ASN A 117 -7.83 -3.12 10.23
N GLU A 118 -7.97 -3.62 11.46
CA GLU A 118 -6.86 -3.78 12.41
C GLU A 118 -5.76 -4.71 11.85
N ALA A 119 -6.15 -5.78 11.15
CA ALA A 119 -5.20 -6.66 10.49
C ALA A 119 -4.46 -5.96 9.34
N ALA A 120 -5.12 -5.06 8.61
CA ALA A 120 -4.48 -4.26 7.57
C ALA A 120 -3.50 -3.22 8.17
N GLU A 121 -3.84 -2.59 9.29
CA GLU A 121 -2.97 -1.68 10.04
C GLU A 121 -1.68 -2.41 10.47
N GLU A 122 -1.79 -3.61 11.01
CA GLU A 122 -0.64 -4.41 11.41
C GLU A 122 0.22 -4.86 10.21
N ALA A 123 -0.44 -5.23 9.10
CA ALA A 123 0.26 -5.58 7.86
C ALA A 123 1.09 -4.40 7.32
N CYS A 124 0.62 -3.16 7.44
CA CYS A 124 1.36 -1.98 7.02
C CYS A 124 2.67 -1.78 7.80
N LYS A 125 2.69 -2.09 9.10
CA LYS A 125 3.93 -2.03 9.91
C LYS A 125 4.99 -2.97 9.35
N THR A 126 4.57 -4.19 9.02
CA THR A 126 5.47 -5.22 8.50
C THR A 126 5.90 -4.95 7.05
N ALA A 127 5.05 -4.32 6.24
CA ALA A 127 5.33 -4.03 4.85
C ALA A 127 6.34 -2.89 4.66
N SER A 128 6.39 -1.92 5.57
CA SER A 128 7.23 -0.71 5.44
C SER A 128 8.71 -1.02 5.18
N PRO A 129 9.42 -1.81 6.00
CA PRO A 129 10.84 -2.11 5.77
C PRO A 129 11.07 -2.83 4.44
N ILE A 130 10.11 -3.62 3.98
CA ILE A 130 10.18 -4.35 2.72
C ILE A 130 10.18 -3.39 1.53
N PHE A 131 9.27 -2.40 1.54
CA PHE A 131 9.23 -1.38 0.50
C PHE A 131 10.49 -0.50 0.52
N ILE A 132 11.00 -0.14 1.70
CA ILE A 132 12.23 0.64 1.84
C ILE A 132 13.41 -0.11 1.22
N ASP A 133 13.54 -1.40 1.50
CA ASP A 133 14.61 -2.22 0.91
C ASP A 133 14.48 -2.30 -0.62
N ALA A 134 13.28 -2.52 -1.13
CA ALA A 134 13.01 -2.52 -2.55
C ALA A 134 13.36 -1.19 -3.24
N ILE A 135 13.05 -0.06 -2.60
CA ILE A 135 13.38 1.28 -3.09
C ILE A 135 14.90 1.48 -3.14
N LYS A 136 15.63 1.06 -2.11
CA LYS A 136 17.10 1.13 -2.09
C LYS A 136 17.73 0.41 -3.29
N ASN A 137 17.13 -0.70 -3.70
CA ASN A 137 17.58 -1.55 -4.79
C ASN A 137 17.09 -1.12 -6.19
N ILE A 138 16.37 -0.01 -6.34
CA ILE A 138 15.99 0.54 -7.66
C ILE A 138 17.27 0.84 -8.45
N ASN A 139 17.37 0.29 -9.67
CA ASN A 139 18.45 0.63 -10.59
C ASN A 139 18.12 1.90 -11.40
N VAL A 140 19.13 2.44 -12.09
CA VAL A 140 18.99 3.67 -12.89
C VAL A 140 17.89 3.55 -13.96
N THR A 141 17.87 2.40 -14.66
CA THR A 141 16.88 2.15 -15.72
C THR A 141 15.46 2.15 -15.20
N ASP A 142 15.19 1.51 -14.07
CA ASP A 142 13.86 1.45 -13.47
C ASP A 142 13.46 2.82 -12.86
N GLY A 143 14.42 3.52 -12.28
CA GLY A 143 14.20 4.88 -11.81
C GLY A 143 13.80 5.84 -12.93
N ILE A 144 14.46 5.77 -14.08
CA ILE A 144 14.11 6.57 -15.27
C ILE A 144 12.72 6.18 -15.79
N LYS A 145 12.34 4.88 -15.79
CA LYS A 145 10.99 4.45 -16.17
C LYS A 145 9.92 5.01 -15.24
N ILE A 146 10.20 5.07 -13.93
CA ILE A 146 9.29 5.68 -12.96
C ILE A 146 9.13 7.17 -13.24
N LEU A 147 10.22 7.90 -13.43
CA LEU A 147 10.22 9.35 -13.65
C LEU A 147 9.56 9.77 -14.96
N LYS A 148 9.72 8.97 -16.03
CA LYS A 148 9.12 9.22 -17.34
C LYS A 148 7.76 8.56 -17.53
N GLY A 149 7.32 7.78 -16.56
CA GLY A 149 6.04 7.08 -16.59
C GLY A 149 4.85 7.99 -16.25
N ASN A 150 3.66 7.40 -16.25
CA ASN A 150 2.43 8.09 -15.87
C ASN A 150 2.42 8.41 -14.37
N ASP A 151 1.46 9.22 -13.91
CA ASP A 151 1.30 9.67 -12.53
C ASP A 151 1.29 8.54 -11.49
N ASN A 152 0.92 7.33 -11.89
CA ASN A 152 0.89 6.14 -11.03
C ASN A 152 2.10 5.19 -11.22
N ALA A 153 3.11 5.58 -12.00
CA ALA A 153 4.25 4.69 -12.32
C ALA A 153 4.99 4.19 -11.08
N ALA A 154 5.21 5.03 -10.09
CA ALA A 154 5.82 4.64 -8.81
C ALA A 154 4.94 3.63 -8.04
N THR A 155 3.62 3.86 -8.01
CA THR A 155 2.66 2.96 -7.36
C THR A 155 2.63 1.59 -8.03
N ILE A 156 2.62 1.57 -9.37
CA ILE A 156 2.66 0.32 -10.16
C ILE A 156 3.98 -0.42 -9.91
N PHE A 157 5.09 0.30 -9.85
CA PHE A 157 6.40 -0.29 -9.57
C PHE A 157 6.43 -0.95 -8.19
N LEU A 158 6.04 -0.21 -7.16
CA LEU A 158 5.98 -0.72 -5.78
C LEU A 158 4.96 -1.86 -5.62
N GLY A 159 3.82 -1.78 -6.29
CA GLY A 159 2.82 -2.84 -6.30
C GLY A 159 3.33 -4.15 -6.89
N LYS A 160 4.08 -4.10 -7.98
CA LYS A 160 4.75 -5.29 -8.55
C LYS A 160 5.73 -5.92 -7.56
N LEU A 161 6.54 -5.10 -6.89
CA LEU A 161 7.47 -5.58 -5.86
C LEU A 161 6.72 -6.25 -4.71
N GLY A 162 5.65 -5.66 -4.22
CA GLY A 162 4.78 -6.25 -3.19
C GLY A 162 4.24 -7.62 -3.61
N PHE A 163 3.79 -7.76 -4.86
CA PHE A 163 3.31 -9.03 -5.40
C PHE A 163 4.39 -10.12 -5.45
N TYR A 164 5.60 -9.78 -5.90
CA TYR A 164 6.73 -10.73 -5.91
C TYR A 164 7.10 -11.17 -4.50
N MET A 165 7.06 -10.27 -3.53
CA MET A 165 7.35 -10.58 -2.12
C MET A 165 6.31 -11.53 -1.52
N VAL A 166 5.01 -11.26 -1.73
CA VAL A 166 3.94 -12.14 -1.25
C VAL A 166 4.09 -13.53 -1.86
N ARG A 167 4.36 -13.63 -3.15
CA ARG A 167 4.61 -14.90 -3.85
C ARG A 167 5.82 -15.65 -3.30
N TYR A 168 6.90 -14.93 -2.99
CA TYR A 168 8.10 -15.49 -2.39
C TYR A 168 7.81 -16.09 -1.01
N PHE A 169 7.12 -15.34 -0.14
CA PHE A 169 6.74 -15.83 1.20
C PHE A 169 5.78 -17.02 1.14
N ILE A 170 4.81 -17.01 0.23
CA ILE A 170 3.92 -18.15 0.02
C ILE A 170 4.74 -19.40 -0.37
N ASN A 171 5.68 -19.27 -1.29
CA ASN A 171 6.52 -20.40 -1.73
C ASN A 171 7.40 -20.94 -0.60
N ILE A 172 8.00 -20.06 0.22
CA ILE A 172 8.75 -20.47 1.42
C ILE A 172 7.85 -21.20 2.39
N TYR A 173 6.67 -20.65 2.70
CA TYR A 173 5.71 -21.26 3.61
C TYR A 173 5.28 -22.65 3.13
N LEU A 174 4.95 -22.81 1.85
CA LEU A 174 4.58 -24.10 1.26
C LEU A 174 5.75 -25.09 1.28
N ARG A 175 6.99 -24.62 1.13
CA ARG A 175 8.20 -25.46 1.19
C ARG A 175 8.46 -25.99 2.60
N ILE A 176 8.30 -25.13 3.61
CA ILE A 176 8.51 -25.50 5.03
C ILE A 176 7.40 -26.46 5.53
N ASN A 177 6.17 -26.31 5.02
CA ASN A 177 5.05 -27.15 5.47
C ASN A 177 4.82 -28.40 4.58
N ARG A 178 5.74 -28.71 3.67
CA ARG A 178 5.70 -29.92 2.84
C ARG A 178 6.46 -31.10 3.47
N ILE A 179 6.96 -30.93 4.72
CA ILE A 179 7.61 -31.93 5.55
C ILE A 179 6.60 -32.54 6.52
#